data_36fd6173df0b7b4d45d1ca6b51853ce2
#
_entry.id   36fd6173df0b7b4d45d1ca6b51853ce2
#
_cell.length_a   1.000
_cell.length_b   1.000
_cell.length_c   1.000
_cell.angle_alpha   90.00
_cell.angle_beta   90.00
_cell.angle_gamma   90.00
#
_symmetry.space_group_name_H-M   'P 1'
#
loop_
_entity.id
_entity.type
_entity.pdbx_description
1 polymer ?
#
loop_
_entity_poly.entity_id
_entity_poly.type
_entity_poly.pdbx_seq_one_letter_code
_entity_poly.pdbx_strand_id
1 'polypeptide(L)'
;MKKKVYLAQVNAVYGEGESASYLSYSIGSLAAYAWADDKIKETYELCDFIYKRENPEKVLESIKDPFLVGFSSYVWNMQYNLKLAALVKEKHPQCLILFGGHNASSDSADLARHPFIDILVHGEGEIPFRSILIQLEKGEDLDDIANISYRTADGDLHTTQKQAQPDIGDFPSPFLEGYFDKMMEDENMKFSLIWETNRGCPHMCAYCDWGELSSKVRTFPMQRIRDEIKWMAENKIEYIYCADANFGILDRDEELIDLIVESKLKTGYPQKFKTNFTKGREEFVVGLGKKLMDHQIGKSPTLSFQTLNPTALENINRKNMNLEHFNKLIALYASMGITVYSEMILGLPGETYESFTQGLCTLLENGQHKSIGV
;
A
#
# COMPACT_ATOMS: atom_id res chain seq x y z
N MET A 1 33.99 1.05 -7.17
CA MET A 1 32.97 -0.03 -6.96
C MET A 1 31.71 0.67 -6.49
N LYS A 2 30.54 0.35 -7.05
CA LYS A 2 29.28 1.00 -6.64
C LYS A 2 28.92 0.62 -5.20
N LYS A 3 28.25 1.54 -4.49
CA LYS A 3 27.72 1.30 -3.14
C LYS A 3 26.45 0.46 -3.24
N LYS A 4 26.38 -0.67 -2.54
CA LYS A 4 25.26 -1.61 -2.63
C LYS A 4 24.07 -1.17 -1.77
N VAL A 5 22.90 -1.10 -2.39
CA VAL A 5 21.63 -0.78 -1.74
C VAL A 5 20.69 -1.97 -1.83
N TYR A 6 20.21 -2.43 -0.69
CA TYR A 6 19.20 -3.48 -0.58
C TYR A 6 17.87 -2.88 -0.13
N LEU A 7 16.78 -3.35 -0.72
CA LEU A 7 15.43 -2.95 -0.34
C LEU A 7 14.61 -4.18 0.06
N ALA A 8 13.96 -4.11 1.20
CA ALA A 8 13.20 -5.20 1.79
C ALA A 8 11.72 -4.83 1.96
N GLN A 9 10.84 -5.64 1.38
CA GLN A 9 9.40 -5.65 1.64
C GLN A 9 8.94 -7.09 1.71
N VAL A 10 9.06 -7.69 2.88
CA VAL A 10 8.69 -9.08 3.10
C VAL A 10 7.20 -9.20 3.28
N ASN A 11 6.54 -9.84 2.35
CA ASN A 11 5.09 -10.05 2.37
C ASN A 11 4.74 -11.44 2.95
N ALA A 12 3.47 -11.61 3.34
CA ALA A 12 2.94 -12.92 3.65
C ALA A 12 2.87 -13.78 2.38
N VAL A 13 3.10 -15.07 2.55
CA VAL A 13 2.93 -16.08 1.49
C VAL A 13 1.60 -16.78 1.76
N TYR A 14 0.78 -16.90 0.73
CA TYR A 14 -0.55 -17.50 0.78
C TYR A 14 -0.58 -18.77 -0.06
N GLY A 15 -1.48 -19.69 0.27
CA GLY A 15 -1.76 -20.91 -0.49
C GLY A 15 -1.21 -22.20 0.11
N GLU A 16 -1.93 -23.29 -0.12
CA GLU A 16 -1.48 -24.65 0.14
C GLU A 16 -1.00 -25.26 -1.20
N GLY A 17 0.29 -25.57 -1.30
CA GLY A 17 0.88 -26.22 -2.46
C GLY A 17 1.57 -25.30 -3.48
N GLU A 18 0.95 -24.23 -3.93
CA GLU A 18 1.60 -23.18 -4.72
C GLU A 18 1.73 -21.92 -3.88
N SER A 19 2.94 -21.46 -3.65
CA SER A 19 3.19 -20.22 -2.88
C SER A 19 2.74 -19.01 -3.69
N ALA A 20 1.86 -18.18 -3.12
CA ALA A 20 1.41 -16.94 -3.72
C ALA A 20 1.80 -15.74 -2.84
N SER A 21 2.24 -14.66 -3.44
CA SER A 21 2.57 -13.41 -2.76
C SER A 21 2.24 -12.21 -3.64
N TYR A 22 2.21 -11.04 -3.04
CA TYR A 22 2.16 -9.80 -3.82
C TYR A 22 3.55 -9.36 -4.25
N LEU A 23 3.67 -8.81 -5.45
CA LEU A 23 4.85 -8.04 -5.83
C LEU A 23 5.09 -6.92 -4.80
N SER A 24 6.35 -6.69 -4.50
CA SER A 24 6.79 -5.74 -3.45
C SER A 24 6.70 -4.29 -3.94
N TYR A 25 5.48 -3.81 -4.15
CA TYR A 25 5.17 -2.56 -4.85
C TYR A 25 5.88 -1.35 -4.26
N SER A 26 5.88 -1.17 -2.92
CA SER A 26 6.47 0.02 -2.31
C SER A 26 7.95 0.15 -2.60
N ILE A 27 8.74 -0.92 -2.45
CA ILE A 27 10.18 -0.87 -2.75
C ILE A 27 10.47 -0.78 -4.23
N GLY A 28 9.60 -1.35 -5.08
CA GLY A 28 9.67 -1.17 -6.52
C GLY A 28 9.48 0.30 -6.92
N SER A 29 8.51 1.00 -6.32
CA SER A 29 8.27 2.43 -6.55
C SER A 29 9.44 3.30 -6.09
N LEU A 30 10.03 2.99 -4.91
CA LEU A 30 11.25 3.66 -4.45
C LEU A 30 12.41 3.49 -5.44
N ALA A 31 12.61 2.25 -5.90
CA ALA A 31 13.65 1.94 -6.86
C ALA A 31 13.42 2.65 -8.20
N ALA A 32 12.22 2.57 -8.76
CA ALA A 32 11.88 3.20 -10.02
C ALA A 32 12.12 4.72 -9.97
N TYR A 33 11.70 5.37 -8.88
CA TYR A 33 11.88 6.81 -8.73
C TYR A 33 13.34 7.20 -8.50
N ALA A 34 14.07 6.50 -7.63
CA ALA A 34 15.45 6.84 -7.32
C ALA A 34 16.39 6.53 -8.49
N TRP A 35 16.29 5.36 -9.08
CA TRP A 35 17.13 4.95 -10.21
C TRP A 35 16.70 5.55 -11.56
N ALA A 36 15.68 6.41 -11.62
CA ALA A 36 15.49 7.30 -12.76
C ALA A 36 16.60 8.35 -12.88
N ASP A 37 17.32 8.64 -11.79
CA ASP A 37 18.45 9.58 -11.75
C ASP A 37 19.77 8.89 -12.15
N ASP A 38 20.45 9.45 -13.15
CA ASP A 38 21.69 8.86 -13.69
C ASP A 38 22.85 8.87 -12.67
N LYS A 39 22.94 9.89 -11.80
CA LYS A 39 23.97 9.93 -10.74
C LYS A 39 23.78 8.81 -9.74
N ILE A 40 22.53 8.50 -9.39
CA ILE A 40 22.22 7.34 -8.52
C ILE A 40 22.64 6.05 -9.21
N LYS A 41 22.33 5.87 -10.50
CA LYS A 41 22.77 4.69 -11.27
C LYS A 41 24.29 4.55 -11.32
N GLU A 42 25.01 5.66 -11.42
CA GLU A 42 26.48 5.66 -11.48
C GLU A 42 27.09 5.29 -10.12
N THR A 43 26.52 5.79 -9.01
CA THR A 43 27.07 5.66 -7.66
C THR A 43 26.64 4.39 -6.95
N TYR A 44 25.38 4.00 -7.13
CA TYR A 44 24.74 2.92 -6.38
C TYR A 44 24.40 1.71 -7.27
N GLU A 45 24.51 0.54 -6.68
CA GLU A 45 24.03 -0.74 -7.22
C GLU A 45 22.77 -1.13 -6.45
N LEU A 46 21.62 -1.20 -7.12
CA LEU A 46 20.43 -1.81 -6.57
C LEU A 46 20.58 -3.31 -6.59
N CYS A 47 20.62 -3.91 -5.41
CA CYS A 47 20.66 -5.35 -5.26
C CYS A 47 19.26 -5.97 -5.35
N ASP A 48 19.19 -7.29 -5.40
CA ASP A 48 17.94 -8.04 -5.44
C ASP A 48 17.03 -7.68 -4.26
N PHE A 49 15.75 -7.55 -4.54
CA PHE A 49 14.74 -7.28 -3.51
C PHE A 49 14.64 -8.43 -2.51
N ILE A 50 14.57 -8.07 -1.23
CA ILE A 50 14.32 -9.01 -0.14
C ILE A 50 12.80 -9.06 0.08
N TYR A 51 12.13 -10.08 -0.48
CA TYR A 51 10.68 -10.22 -0.45
C TYR A 51 10.19 -11.53 0.18
N LYS A 52 11.03 -12.55 0.23
CA LYS A 52 10.70 -13.85 0.83
C LYS A 52 10.81 -13.81 2.34
N ARG A 53 9.82 -14.39 3.01
CA ARG A 53 9.83 -14.54 4.47
C ARG A 53 10.61 -15.80 4.88
N GLU A 54 11.91 -15.75 4.68
CA GLU A 54 12.84 -16.80 5.12
C GLU A 54 13.39 -16.50 6.52
N ASN A 55 14.16 -17.44 7.08
CA ASN A 55 14.89 -17.21 8.33
C ASN A 55 15.82 -15.99 8.18
N PRO A 56 15.75 -14.97 9.06
CA PRO A 56 16.55 -13.74 8.94
C PRO A 56 18.06 -14.00 8.89
N GLU A 57 18.56 -15.00 9.61
CA GLU A 57 19.99 -15.38 9.61
C GLU A 57 20.41 -15.88 8.22
N LYS A 58 19.54 -16.64 7.53
CA LYS A 58 19.80 -17.10 6.15
C LYS A 58 19.78 -15.94 5.16
N VAL A 59 18.80 -15.02 5.30
CA VAL A 59 18.72 -13.81 4.46
C VAL A 59 19.95 -12.94 4.65
N LEU A 60 20.45 -12.80 5.88
CA LEU A 60 21.69 -12.07 6.19
C LEU A 60 22.90 -12.62 5.43
N GLU A 61 22.94 -13.93 5.16
CA GLU A 61 24.03 -14.54 4.38
C GLU A 61 24.06 -14.06 2.93
N SER A 62 22.91 -13.66 2.36
CA SER A 62 22.82 -13.12 0.99
C SER A 62 23.19 -11.64 0.90
N ILE A 63 23.16 -10.90 2.00
CA ILE A 63 23.52 -9.49 2.06
C ILE A 63 25.04 -9.36 2.14
N LYS A 64 25.66 -8.82 1.08
CA LYS A 64 27.13 -8.68 0.94
C LYS A 64 27.52 -7.22 0.79
N ASP A 65 28.39 -6.76 1.67
CA ASP A 65 28.94 -5.40 1.65
C ASP A 65 27.88 -4.31 1.47
N PRO A 66 26.81 -4.30 2.30
CA PRO A 66 25.74 -3.34 2.14
C PRO A 66 26.19 -1.94 2.56
N PHE A 67 25.90 -0.96 1.71
CA PHE A 67 26.01 0.45 2.07
C PHE A 67 24.74 0.92 2.80
N LEU A 68 23.57 0.51 2.27
CA LEU A 68 22.27 0.84 2.83
C LEU A 68 21.33 -0.36 2.70
N VAL A 69 20.54 -0.64 3.75
CA VAL A 69 19.40 -1.55 3.70
C VAL A 69 18.14 -0.79 4.11
N GLY A 70 17.20 -0.66 3.17
CA GLY A 70 15.90 0.00 3.38
C GLY A 70 14.78 -1.02 3.59
N PHE A 71 13.94 -0.77 4.60
CA PHE A 71 12.82 -1.63 4.98
C PHE A 71 11.49 -0.92 4.80
N SER A 72 10.61 -1.48 3.99
CA SER A 72 9.21 -1.05 3.91
C SER A 72 8.39 -1.81 4.96
N SER A 73 7.90 -1.08 5.97
CA SER A 73 7.38 -1.64 7.21
C SER A 73 5.87 -1.48 7.35
N TYR A 74 5.22 -2.60 7.57
CA TYR A 74 3.79 -2.75 7.83
C TYR A 74 3.59 -3.62 9.07
N VAL A 75 2.38 -3.63 9.63
CA VAL A 75 2.06 -4.40 10.84
C VAL A 75 2.44 -5.89 10.72
N TRP A 76 2.33 -6.48 9.52
CA TRP A 76 2.62 -7.91 9.30
C TRP A 76 4.10 -8.26 9.14
N ASN A 77 4.98 -7.28 8.86
CA ASN A 77 6.40 -7.55 8.65
C ASN A 77 7.33 -6.78 9.60
N MET A 78 6.83 -5.87 10.42
CA MET A 78 7.66 -5.01 11.29
C MET A 78 8.61 -5.81 12.18
N GLN A 79 8.11 -6.85 12.87
CA GLN A 79 8.95 -7.67 13.76
C GLN A 79 10.05 -8.41 13.01
N TYR A 80 9.75 -8.89 11.80
CA TYR A 80 10.74 -9.51 10.92
C TYR A 80 11.80 -8.50 10.49
N ASN A 81 11.38 -7.32 10.05
CA ASN A 81 12.26 -6.25 9.61
C ASN A 81 13.20 -5.79 10.74
N LEU A 82 12.68 -5.61 11.95
CA LEU A 82 13.49 -5.25 13.12
C LEU A 82 14.57 -6.32 13.43
N LYS A 83 14.19 -7.60 13.38
CA LYS A 83 15.14 -8.70 13.61
C LYS A 83 16.24 -8.72 12.54
N LEU A 84 15.87 -8.64 11.26
CA LEU A 84 16.85 -8.64 10.16
C LEU A 84 17.75 -7.41 10.21
N ALA A 85 17.20 -6.23 10.46
CA ALA A 85 17.95 -4.98 10.57
C ALA A 85 18.99 -5.02 11.69
N ALA A 86 18.62 -5.55 12.87
CA ALA A 86 19.56 -5.72 13.98
C ALA A 86 20.72 -6.65 13.59
N LEU A 87 20.45 -7.78 12.94
CA LEU A 87 21.46 -8.71 12.45
C LEU A 87 22.37 -8.07 11.38
N VAL A 88 21.78 -7.29 10.46
CA VAL A 88 22.56 -6.54 9.45
C VAL A 88 23.51 -5.56 10.13
N LYS A 89 23.01 -4.76 11.09
CA LYS A 89 23.82 -3.76 11.79
C LYS A 89 24.93 -4.39 12.62
N GLU A 90 24.66 -5.52 13.26
CA GLU A 90 25.66 -6.28 14.01
C GLU A 90 26.81 -6.79 13.10
N LYS A 91 26.46 -7.37 11.96
CA LYS A 91 27.45 -7.92 11.00
C LYS A 91 28.15 -6.85 10.16
N HIS A 92 27.43 -5.76 9.86
CA HIS A 92 27.90 -4.66 9.02
C HIS A 92 27.67 -3.31 9.72
N PRO A 93 28.48 -2.95 10.75
CA PRO A 93 28.24 -1.75 11.58
C PRO A 93 28.15 -0.43 10.80
N GLN A 94 28.83 -0.35 9.65
CA GLN A 94 28.83 0.85 8.80
C GLN A 94 27.64 0.91 7.83
N CYS A 95 26.82 -0.14 7.75
CA CYS A 95 25.63 -0.15 6.93
C CYS A 95 24.58 0.82 7.49
N LEU A 96 24.02 1.66 6.65
CA LEU A 96 22.88 2.51 7.01
C LEU A 96 21.58 1.69 6.96
N ILE A 97 20.81 1.78 8.04
CA ILE A 97 19.52 1.11 8.18
C ILE A 97 18.41 2.15 8.06
N LEU A 98 17.60 2.04 7.02
CA LEU A 98 16.49 2.93 6.74
C LEU A 98 15.15 2.20 6.89
N PHE A 99 14.21 2.81 7.61
CA PHE A 99 12.83 2.33 7.73
C PHE A 99 11.85 3.35 7.16
N GLY A 100 10.78 2.87 6.56
CA GLY A 100 9.65 3.64 6.11
C GLY A 100 8.41 2.76 5.99
N GLY A 101 7.28 3.34 5.56
CA GLY A 101 6.00 2.65 5.43
C GLY A 101 5.09 2.89 6.64
N HIS A 102 3.86 2.37 6.55
CA HIS A 102 2.77 2.71 7.47
C HIS A 102 2.99 2.34 8.94
N ASN A 103 3.91 1.42 9.25
CA ASN A 103 4.19 1.00 10.63
C ASN A 103 5.48 1.61 11.20
N ALA A 104 6.17 2.46 10.46
CA ALA A 104 7.25 3.30 10.98
C ALA A 104 6.64 4.51 11.69
N SER A 105 7.20 4.90 12.84
CA SER A 105 6.69 6.05 13.59
C SER A 105 6.75 7.34 12.76
N SER A 106 5.79 8.23 12.98
CA SER A 106 5.73 9.54 12.31
C SER A 106 6.64 10.60 12.95
N ASP A 107 7.47 10.17 13.88
CA ASP A 107 8.47 10.95 14.61
C ASP A 107 9.76 10.12 14.82
N SER A 108 10.63 10.54 15.73
CA SER A 108 11.88 9.82 16.03
C SER A 108 11.73 8.67 17.05
N ALA A 109 10.51 8.25 17.41
CA ALA A 109 10.32 7.27 18.49
C ALA A 109 10.94 5.90 18.18
N ASP A 110 10.87 5.43 16.92
CA ASP A 110 11.49 4.16 16.55
C ASP A 110 13.03 4.24 16.54
N LEU A 111 13.62 5.40 16.20
CA LEU A 111 15.05 5.63 16.34
C LEU A 111 15.50 5.53 17.81
N ALA A 112 14.70 6.10 18.72
CA ALA A 112 15.01 6.04 20.14
C ALA A 112 14.92 4.62 20.71
N ARG A 113 13.93 3.84 20.27
CA ARG A 113 13.72 2.45 20.71
C ARG A 113 14.72 1.47 20.09
N HIS A 114 15.18 1.73 18.86
CA HIS A 114 15.99 0.82 18.08
C HIS A 114 17.29 1.49 17.61
N PRO A 115 18.36 1.46 18.42
CA PRO A 115 19.62 2.17 18.12
C PRO A 115 20.31 1.73 16.82
N PHE A 116 19.91 0.61 16.26
CA PHE A 116 20.41 0.10 14.97
C PHE A 116 19.72 0.74 13.74
N ILE A 117 18.63 1.50 13.93
CA ILE A 117 17.99 2.26 12.84
C ILE A 117 18.66 3.62 12.75
N ASP A 118 19.09 4.02 11.57
CA ASP A 118 19.76 5.30 11.31
C ASP A 118 18.80 6.35 10.77
N ILE A 119 17.85 5.96 9.91
CA ILE A 119 16.97 6.88 9.19
C ILE A 119 15.53 6.33 9.19
N LEU A 120 14.55 7.22 9.46
CA LEU A 120 13.11 6.98 9.23
C LEU A 120 12.61 7.90 8.13
N VAL A 121 11.82 7.36 7.21
CA VAL A 121 11.10 8.12 6.18
C VAL A 121 9.62 8.15 6.54
N HIS A 122 9.04 9.35 6.60
CA HIS A 122 7.65 9.60 6.97
C HIS A 122 6.79 9.83 5.73
N GLY A 123 5.63 9.15 5.67
CA GLY A 123 4.71 9.26 4.53
C GLY A 123 5.23 8.59 3.27
N GLU A 124 5.06 9.25 2.11
CA GLU A 124 5.50 8.73 0.82
C GLU A 124 7.02 8.83 0.67
N GLY A 125 7.63 7.72 0.31
CA GLY A 125 9.08 7.55 0.44
C GLY A 125 9.90 7.89 -0.81
N GLU A 126 9.31 8.05 -1.99
CA GLU A 126 10.03 8.13 -3.26
C GLU A 126 11.00 9.32 -3.29
N ILE A 127 10.51 10.52 -2.96
CA ILE A 127 11.33 11.73 -2.98
C ILE A 127 12.34 11.75 -1.85
N PRO A 128 11.96 11.51 -0.56
CA PRO A 128 12.94 11.46 0.51
C PRO A 128 14.03 10.42 0.27
N PHE A 129 13.68 9.21 -0.18
CA PHE A 129 14.65 8.15 -0.43
C PHE A 129 15.68 8.55 -1.51
N ARG A 130 15.21 9.09 -2.64
CA ARG A 130 16.11 9.61 -3.68
C ARG A 130 17.02 10.73 -3.13
N SER A 131 16.46 11.67 -2.38
CA SER A 131 17.21 12.80 -1.80
C SER A 131 18.27 12.32 -0.80
N ILE A 132 17.95 11.32 0.04
CA ILE A 132 18.88 10.67 0.95
C ILE A 132 20.09 10.11 0.17
N LEU A 133 19.85 9.36 -0.89
CA LEU A 133 20.94 8.79 -1.70
C LEU A 133 21.83 9.88 -2.31
N ILE A 134 21.23 10.98 -2.80
CA ILE A 134 21.97 12.11 -3.38
C ILE A 134 22.84 12.81 -2.32
N GLN A 135 22.30 13.08 -1.11
CA GLN A 135 23.07 13.75 -0.06
C GLN A 135 24.19 12.84 0.48
N LEU A 136 23.92 11.55 0.65
CA LEU A 136 24.94 10.58 1.06
C LEU A 136 26.06 10.37 0.02
N GLU A 137 25.76 10.58 -1.27
CA GLU A 137 26.78 10.54 -2.31
C GLU A 137 27.74 11.75 -2.19
N LYS A 138 27.21 12.92 -1.90
CA LYS A 138 27.96 14.15 -1.72
C LYS A 138 28.69 14.23 -0.39
N GLY A 139 28.33 13.40 0.59
CA GLY A 139 28.81 13.48 1.98
C GLY A 139 28.22 14.70 2.71
N GLU A 140 27.06 15.17 2.30
CA GLU A 140 26.31 16.25 2.92
C GLU A 140 25.38 15.69 4.04
N ASP A 141 24.95 16.56 4.95
CA ASP A 141 23.97 16.21 5.97
C ASP A 141 22.56 16.04 5.37
N LEU A 142 21.61 15.56 6.17
CA LEU A 142 20.26 15.25 5.74
C LEU A 142 19.24 16.33 6.16
N ASP A 143 19.67 17.46 6.72
CA ASP A 143 18.82 18.49 7.33
C ASP A 143 17.82 19.11 6.34
N ASP A 144 18.21 19.24 5.08
CA ASP A 144 17.37 19.83 4.03
C ASP A 144 16.36 18.86 3.43
N ILE A 145 16.37 17.58 3.85
CA ILE A 145 15.44 16.58 3.33
C ILE A 145 14.17 16.59 4.21
N ALA A 146 13.04 16.94 3.63
CA ALA A 146 11.77 16.90 4.35
C ALA A 146 11.26 15.48 4.62
N ASN A 147 10.41 15.34 5.61
CA ASN A 147 9.71 14.10 5.95
C ASN A 147 10.64 12.95 6.36
N ILE A 148 11.73 13.25 7.10
CA ILE A 148 12.59 12.22 7.67
C ILE A 148 12.89 12.50 9.15
N SER A 149 13.26 11.44 9.86
CA SER A 149 14.02 11.54 11.12
C SER A 149 15.28 10.71 10.98
N TYR A 150 16.38 11.17 11.56
CA TYR A 150 17.64 10.46 11.44
C TYR A 150 18.54 10.65 12.66
N ARG A 151 19.52 9.78 12.79
CA ARG A 151 20.56 9.86 13.81
C ARG A 151 21.76 10.60 13.25
N THR A 152 22.18 11.67 13.93
CA THR A 152 23.38 12.43 13.58
C THR A 152 24.66 11.65 13.92
N ALA A 153 25.79 12.11 13.41
CA ALA A 153 27.11 11.51 13.71
C ALA A 153 27.44 11.52 15.22
N ASP A 154 26.94 12.51 15.96
CA ASP A 154 27.10 12.63 17.42
C ASP A 154 26.11 11.75 18.21
N GLY A 155 25.19 11.08 17.50
CA GLY A 155 24.19 10.17 18.08
C GLY A 155 22.88 10.85 18.48
N ASP A 156 22.74 12.14 18.26
CA ASP A 156 21.50 12.88 18.51
C ASP A 156 20.43 12.52 17.47
N LEU A 157 19.16 12.66 17.86
CA LEU A 157 18.02 12.40 16.97
C LEU A 157 17.50 13.72 16.43
N HIS A 158 17.43 13.82 15.11
CA HIS A 158 16.90 14.98 14.40
C HIS A 158 15.66 14.61 13.60
N THR A 159 14.65 15.49 13.60
CA THR A 159 13.43 15.34 12.77
C THR A 159 13.25 16.58 11.93
N THR A 160 13.19 16.40 10.62
CA THR A 160 13.07 17.49 9.66
C THR A 160 11.63 17.97 9.49
N GLN A 161 11.45 19.08 8.78
CA GLN A 161 10.10 19.62 8.53
C GLN A 161 9.23 18.67 7.74
N LYS A 162 7.95 18.59 8.14
CA LYS A 162 6.92 17.93 7.31
C LYS A 162 6.58 18.80 6.11
N GLN A 163 6.57 18.20 4.93
CA GLN A 163 6.08 18.81 3.70
C GLN A 163 4.91 18.04 3.14
N ALA A 164 4.01 18.77 2.47
CA ALA A 164 2.91 18.16 1.76
C ALA A 164 3.43 17.23 0.64
N GLN A 165 2.70 16.16 0.38
CA GLN A 165 3.03 15.22 -0.68
C GLN A 165 2.88 15.88 -2.06
N PRO A 166 3.86 15.70 -2.96
CA PRO A 166 3.87 16.31 -4.28
C PRO A 166 2.86 15.65 -5.23
N ASP A 167 2.74 16.19 -6.43
CA ASP A 167 2.10 15.48 -7.53
C ASP A 167 2.88 14.20 -7.88
N ILE A 168 2.15 13.17 -8.32
CA ILE A 168 2.71 11.85 -8.64
C ILE A 168 2.70 11.55 -10.15
N GLY A 169 2.27 12.53 -10.96
CA GLY A 169 2.09 12.34 -12.40
C GLY A 169 3.35 11.88 -13.13
N ASP A 170 4.52 12.34 -12.69
CA ASP A 170 5.81 12.04 -13.31
C ASP A 170 6.56 10.87 -12.63
N PHE A 171 5.95 10.19 -11.65
CA PHE A 171 6.60 9.06 -11.01
C PHE A 171 6.67 7.87 -11.97
N PRO A 172 7.86 7.24 -12.17
CA PRO A 172 7.98 6.08 -13.04
C PRO A 172 7.18 4.87 -12.52
N SER A 173 6.73 4.02 -13.43
CA SER A 173 6.07 2.77 -13.07
C SER A 173 7.10 1.69 -12.77
N PRO A 174 7.11 1.08 -11.58
CA PRO A 174 8.03 -0.01 -11.27
C PRO A 174 7.80 -1.26 -12.15
N PHE A 175 6.59 -1.41 -12.69
CA PHE A 175 6.25 -2.50 -13.60
C PHE A 175 6.86 -2.30 -14.98
N LEU A 176 6.69 -1.10 -15.55
CA LEU A 176 7.15 -0.77 -16.89
C LEU A 176 8.67 -0.60 -16.97
N GLU A 177 9.30 -0.23 -15.85
CA GLU A 177 10.75 -0.10 -15.72
C GLU A 177 11.47 -1.43 -15.38
N GLY A 178 10.74 -2.56 -15.33
CA GLY A 178 11.31 -3.90 -15.15
C GLY A 178 11.82 -4.23 -13.75
N TYR A 179 11.47 -3.48 -12.70
CA TYR A 179 11.98 -3.73 -11.35
C TYR A 179 11.47 -5.02 -10.72
N PHE A 180 10.48 -5.66 -11.31
CA PHE A 180 9.95 -6.93 -10.82
C PHE A 180 10.33 -8.13 -11.68
N ASP A 181 11.03 -7.94 -12.80
CA ASP A 181 11.35 -9.02 -13.74
C ASP A 181 12.06 -10.18 -13.04
N LYS A 182 13.08 -9.88 -12.24
CA LYS A 182 13.82 -10.88 -11.48
C LYS A 182 12.98 -11.60 -10.42
N MET A 183 12.03 -10.92 -9.79
CA MET A 183 11.11 -11.58 -8.85
C MET A 183 10.21 -12.57 -9.60
N MET A 184 9.76 -12.20 -10.79
CA MET A 184 8.83 -12.99 -11.61
C MET A 184 9.51 -14.21 -12.28
N GLU A 185 10.84 -14.29 -12.29
CA GLU A 185 11.60 -15.49 -12.69
C GLU A 185 11.49 -16.63 -11.66
N ASP A 186 10.95 -16.38 -10.45
CA ASP A 186 10.76 -17.41 -9.43
C ASP A 186 9.57 -18.32 -9.77
N GLU A 187 9.83 -19.41 -10.47
CA GLU A 187 8.83 -20.39 -10.90
C GLU A 187 8.05 -21.06 -9.75
N ASN A 188 8.56 -20.96 -8.51
CA ASN A 188 7.90 -21.53 -7.33
C ASN A 188 6.89 -20.59 -6.69
N MET A 189 6.71 -19.39 -7.24
CA MET A 189 5.81 -18.38 -6.69
C MET A 189 4.87 -17.82 -7.76
N LYS A 190 3.60 -17.71 -7.42
CA LYS A 190 2.63 -16.92 -8.17
C LYS A 190 2.55 -15.52 -7.58
N PHE A 191 2.68 -14.51 -8.43
CA PHE A 191 2.59 -13.14 -7.98
C PHE A 191 1.22 -12.52 -8.29
N SER A 192 0.64 -11.93 -7.26
CA SER A 192 -0.50 -11.01 -7.36
C SER A 192 0.02 -9.58 -7.34
N LEU A 193 -0.79 -8.66 -7.82
CA LEU A 193 -0.40 -7.26 -7.95
C LEU A 193 -1.09 -6.39 -6.89
N ILE A 194 -0.32 -5.52 -6.25
CA ILE A 194 -0.83 -4.31 -5.63
C ILE A 194 -0.67 -3.19 -6.66
N TRP A 195 -1.75 -2.50 -6.96
CA TRP A 195 -1.79 -1.47 -7.98
C TRP A 195 -2.42 -0.19 -7.47
N GLU A 196 -1.82 0.93 -7.78
CA GLU A 196 -2.34 2.26 -7.48
C GLU A 196 -2.61 3.02 -8.77
N THR A 197 -3.79 3.63 -8.88
CA THR A 197 -4.12 4.56 -9.97
C THR A 197 -4.15 6.00 -9.48
N ASN A 198 -4.33 6.17 -8.17
CA ASN A 198 -4.31 7.45 -7.49
C ASN A 198 -3.84 7.29 -6.04
N ARG A 199 -3.49 8.39 -5.40
CA ARG A 199 -3.15 8.48 -3.96
C ARG A 199 -3.89 9.62 -3.30
N GLY A 200 -4.22 9.45 -2.03
CA GLY A 200 -4.92 10.41 -1.20
C GLY A 200 -6.38 10.04 -0.94
N CYS A 201 -6.92 10.59 0.15
CA CYS A 201 -8.31 10.33 0.57
C CYS A 201 -8.93 11.61 1.13
N PRO A 202 -10.05 12.11 0.58
CA PRO A 202 -10.70 13.31 1.09
C PRO A 202 -11.46 13.08 2.40
N HIS A 203 -11.62 11.81 2.81
CA HIS A 203 -12.29 11.45 4.05
C HIS A 203 -11.26 11.39 5.19
N MET A 204 -11.36 12.28 6.15
CA MET A 204 -10.44 12.42 7.29
C MET A 204 -10.85 11.53 8.46
N CYS A 205 -11.10 10.23 8.22
CA CYS A 205 -11.48 9.30 9.29
C CYS A 205 -10.31 9.06 10.24
N ALA A 206 -10.48 9.37 11.54
CA ALA A 206 -9.38 9.39 12.53
C ALA A 206 -8.69 8.05 12.79
N TYR A 207 -9.34 6.93 12.43
CA TYR A 207 -8.74 5.59 12.54
C TYR A 207 -7.98 5.13 11.29
N CYS A 208 -7.99 5.95 10.23
CA CYS A 208 -7.54 5.52 8.90
C CYS A 208 -6.29 6.30 8.47
N ASP A 209 -5.23 5.56 8.24
CA ASP A 209 -3.92 6.08 7.84
C ASP A 209 -3.93 6.80 6.47
N TRP A 210 -4.82 6.40 5.57
CA TRP A 210 -4.93 6.97 4.22
C TRP A 210 -5.27 8.46 4.19
N GLY A 211 -6.07 8.93 5.15
CA GLY A 211 -6.45 10.35 5.25
C GLY A 211 -5.36 11.24 5.84
N GLU A 212 -4.45 10.67 6.61
CA GLU A 212 -3.33 11.38 7.24
C GLU A 212 -2.28 11.80 6.20
N LEU A 213 -2.04 10.97 5.18
CA LEU A 213 -1.02 11.21 4.17
C LEU A 213 -1.36 12.38 3.24
N SER A 214 -2.60 12.44 2.72
CA SER A 214 -3.06 13.53 1.85
C SER A 214 -4.57 13.54 1.71
N SER A 215 -5.19 14.69 1.96
CA SER A 215 -6.61 14.91 1.66
C SER A 215 -6.89 15.16 0.17
N LYS A 216 -5.86 15.52 -0.62
CA LYS A 216 -5.97 15.74 -2.07
C LYS A 216 -5.75 14.42 -2.81
N VAL A 217 -6.72 14.03 -3.63
CA VAL A 217 -6.55 12.91 -4.57
C VAL A 217 -5.64 13.35 -5.72
N ARG A 218 -4.50 12.65 -5.88
CA ARG A 218 -3.49 12.85 -6.93
C ARG A 218 -3.47 11.61 -7.81
N THR A 219 -3.35 11.78 -9.10
CA THR A 219 -3.58 10.68 -10.06
C THR A 219 -2.34 10.40 -10.90
N PHE A 220 -2.12 9.12 -11.20
CA PHE A 220 -1.21 8.75 -12.27
C PHE A 220 -1.85 9.01 -13.64
N PRO A 221 -1.05 9.33 -14.67
CA PRO A 221 -1.55 9.57 -16.04
C PRO A 221 -2.27 8.35 -16.61
N MET A 222 -3.34 8.58 -17.37
CA MET A 222 -4.09 7.49 -18.02
C MET A 222 -3.24 6.66 -18.98
N GLN A 223 -2.25 7.28 -19.64
CA GLN A 223 -1.34 6.52 -20.52
C GLN A 223 -0.54 5.49 -19.72
N ARG A 224 0.04 5.86 -18.56
CA ARG A 224 0.70 4.92 -17.65
C ARG A 224 -0.23 3.77 -17.27
N ILE A 225 -1.48 4.09 -16.91
CA ILE A 225 -2.48 3.08 -16.52
C ILE A 225 -2.75 2.08 -17.65
N ARG A 226 -2.89 2.56 -18.89
CA ARG A 226 -3.08 1.71 -20.07
C ARG A 226 -1.88 0.78 -20.31
N ASP A 227 -0.68 1.32 -20.20
CA ASP A 227 0.55 0.56 -20.39
C ASP A 227 0.75 -0.48 -19.29
N GLU A 228 0.42 -0.16 -18.04
CA GLU A 228 0.44 -1.10 -16.91
C GLU A 228 -0.59 -2.23 -17.09
N ILE A 229 -1.81 -1.94 -17.54
CA ILE A 229 -2.82 -2.99 -17.83
C ILE A 229 -2.33 -3.92 -18.95
N LYS A 230 -1.68 -3.37 -19.97
CA LYS A 230 -1.06 -4.17 -21.03
C LYS A 230 0.06 -5.06 -20.47
N TRP A 231 0.95 -4.50 -19.64
CA TRP A 231 2.01 -5.24 -18.95
C TRP A 231 1.45 -6.38 -18.09
N MET A 232 0.37 -6.12 -17.34
CA MET A 232 -0.33 -7.14 -16.53
C MET A 232 -0.83 -8.31 -17.37
N ALA A 233 -1.38 -8.03 -18.54
CA ALA A 233 -1.87 -9.05 -19.47
C ALA A 233 -0.72 -9.88 -20.08
N GLU A 234 0.35 -9.22 -20.52
CA GLU A 234 1.55 -9.85 -21.09
C GLU A 234 2.24 -10.77 -20.07
N ASN A 235 2.24 -10.36 -18.79
CA ASN A 235 2.81 -11.14 -17.68
C ASN A 235 1.80 -12.09 -17.01
N LYS A 236 0.60 -12.25 -17.57
CA LYS A 236 -0.45 -13.18 -17.13
C LYS A 236 -0.81 -13.01 -15.65
N ILE A 237 -0.88 -11.77 -15.17
CA ILE A 237 -1.27 -11.46 -13.79
C ILE A 237 -2.73 -11.87 -13.57
N GLU A 238 -2.94 -12.84 -12.67
CA GLU A 238 -4.30 -13.36 -12.40
C GLU A 238 -5.10 -12.45 -11.48
N TYR A 239 -4.47 -11.89 -10.44
CA TYR A 239 -5.16 -11.13 -9.40
C TYR A 239 -4.53 -9.77 -9.19
N ILE A 240 -5.37 -8.73 -9.23
CA ILE A 240 -5.02 -7.35 -8.93
C ILE A 240 -5.80 -6.89 -7.70
N TYR A 241 -5.09 -6.36 -6.71
CA TYR A 241 -5.65 -5.54 -5.67
C TYR A 241 -5.32 -4.07 -5.95
N CYS A 242 -6.32 -3.32 -6.42
CA CYS A 242 -6.20 -1.88 -6.57
C CYS A 242 -6.28 -1.24 -5.19
N ALA A 243 -5.17 -0.65 -4.78
CA ALA A 243 -4.97 -0.09 -3.45
C ALA A 243 -5.43 1.38 -3.33
N ASP A 244 -6.15 1.89 -4.32
CA ASP A 244 -6.76 3.21 -4.24
C ASP A 244 -7.69 3.29 -3.02
N ALA A 245 -7.57 4.36 -2.24
CA ALA A 245 -8.35 4.54 -1.02
C ALA A 245 -9.86 4.64 -1.27
N ASN A 246 -10.25 5.12 -2.45
CA ASN A 246 -11.64 5.39 -2.81
C ASN A 246 -11.87 5.22 -4.32
N PHE A 247 -11.82 3.98 -4.82
CA PHE A 247 -12.08 3.70 -6.23
C PHE A 247 -13.53 4.06 -6.60
N GLY A 248 -13.74 4.74 -7.72
CA GLY A 248 -15.03 5.30 -8.11
C GLY A 248 -15.25 6.75 -7.64
N ILE A 249 -14.26 7.35 -6.97
CA ILE A 249 -14.33 8.79 -6.63
C ILE A 249 -14.12 9.68 -7.85
N LEU A 250 -13.40 9.21 -8.85
CA LEU A 250 -13.12 9.91 -10.09
C LEU A 250 -13.96 9.34 -11.24
N ASP A 251 -14.40 10.20 -12.16
CA ASP A 251 -15.18 9.75 -13.32
C ASP A 251 -14.38 8.83 -14.25
N ARG A 252 -13.06 9.03 -14.32
CA ARG A 252 -12.16 8.18 -15.10
C ARG A 252 -12.10 6.71 -14.64
N ASP A 253 -12.58 6.42 -13.43
CA ASP A 253 -12.55 5.05 -12.89
C ASP A 253 -13.49 4.11 -13.68
N GLU A 254 -14.47 4.66 -14.38
CA GLU A 254 -15.28 3.91 -15.34
C GLU A 254 -14.45 3.44 -16.54
N GLU A 255 -13.63 4.34 -17.11
CA GLU A 255 -12.70 4.00 -18.20
C GLU A 255 -11.68 2.94 -17.76
N LEU A 256 -11.19 3.03 -16.51
CA LEU A 256 -10.28 2.01 -15.98
C LEU A 256 -10.92 0.62 -15.95
N ILE A 257 -12.16 0.52 -15.50
CA ILE A 257 -12.90 -0.75 -15.50
C ILE A 257 -13.09 -1.26 -16.94
N ASP A 258 -13.44 -0.38 -17.87
CA ASP A 258 -13.61 -0.78 -19.28
C ASP A 258 -12.30 -1.32 -19.87
N LEU A 259 -11.15 -0.71 -19.58
CA LEU A 259 -9.83 -1.18 -19.99
C LEU A 259 -9.49 -2.56 -19.39
N ILE A 260 -9.78 -2.78 -18.10
CA ILE A 260 -9.56 -4.07 -17.43
C ILE A 260 -10.44 -5.17 -18.06
N VAL A 261 -11.72 -4.86 -18.30
CA VAL A 261 -12.66 -5.79 -18.95
C VAL A 261 -12.18 -6.12 -20.36
N GLU A 262 -11.82 -5.12 -21.16
CA GLU A 262 -11.31 -5.29 -22.51
C GLU A 262 -10.04 -6.17 -22.52
N SER A 263 -9.11 -5.92 -21.62
CA SER A 263 -7.89 -6.72 -21.46
C SER A 263 -8.22 -8.19 -21.20
N LYS A 264 -9.12 -8.46 -20.22
CA LYS A 264 -9.54 -9.82 -19.93
C LYS A 264 -10.21 -10.51 -21.12
N LEU A 265 -11.10 -9.82 -21.82
CA LEU A 265 -11.80 -10.40 -22.98
C LEU A 265 -10.82 -10.76 -24.11
N LYS A 266 -9.75 -9.97 -24.29
CA LYS A 266 -8.74 -10.19 -25.32
C LYS A 266 -7.70 -11.25 -24.95
N THR A 267 -7.27 -11.27 -23.68
CA THR A 267 -6.07 -12.01 -23.26
C THR A 267 -6.35 -13.10 -22.20
N GLY A 268 -7.50 -13.04 -21.53
CA GLY A 268 -7.82 -13.83 -20.35
C GLY A 268 -7.36 -13.22 -19.03
N TYR A 269 -6.61 -12.10 -19.06
CA TYR A 269 -6.01 -11.46 -17.89
C TYR A 269 -6.35 -9.97 -17.79
N PRO A 270 -6.45 -9.42 -16.57
CA PRO A 270 -6.43 -10.13 -15.28
C PRO A 270 -7.70 -10.97 -15.08
N GLN A 271 -7.61 -12.03 -14.27
CA GLN A 271 -8.78 -12.88 -13.99
C GLN A 271 -9.66 -12.27 -12.91
N LYS A 272 -9.06 -11.62 -11.92
CA LYS A 272 -9.73 -11.01 -10.76
C LYS A 272 -9.19 -9.63 -10.46
N PHE A 273 -10.11 -8.73 -10.11
CA PHE A 273 -9.83 -7.37 -9.67
C PHE A 273 -10.59 -7.08 -8.37
N LYS A 274 -9.89 -6.60 -7.36
CA LYS A 274 -10.45 -6.13 -6.09
C LYS A 274 -10.05 -4.68 -5.85
N THR A 275 -10.96 -3.88 -5.31
CA THR A 275 -10.70 -2.51 -4.89
C THR A 275 -11.59 -2.13 -3.72
N ASN A 276 -11.29 -0.99 -3.08
CA ASN A 276 -12.12 -0.36 -2.07
C ASN A 276 -12.93 0.76 -2.72
N PHE A 277 -14.22 0.55 -2.87
CA PHE A 277 -15.09 1.54 -3.49
C PHE A 277 -15.31 2.77 -2.59
N THR A 278 -15.42 3.92 -3.22
CA THR A 278 -15.72 5.19 -2.55
C THR A 278 -17.14 5.20 -1.97
N LYS A 279 -17.36 6.12 -1.03
CA LYS A 279 -18.68 6.46 -0.48
C LYS A 279 -19.24 7.69 -1.16
N GLY A 280 -20.57 7.84 -1.13
CA GLY A 280 -21.25 9.04 -1.61
C GLY A 280 -21.44 9.12 -3.13
N ARG A 281 -21.10 8.05 -3.87
CA ARG A 281 -21.34 7.91 -5.32
C ARG A 281 -21.94 6.53 -5.64
N GLU A 282 -22.87 6.10 -4.82
CA GLU A 282 -23.34 4.71 -4.75
C GLU A 282 -23.88 4.20 -6.10
N GLU A 283 -24.67 4.99 -6.83
CA GLU A 283 -25.21 4.59 -8.14
C GLU A 283 -24.08 4.35 -9.16
N PHE A 284 -23.06 5.22 -9.16
CA PHE A 284 -21.90 5.08 -10.02
C PHE A 284 -21.10 3.83 -9.65
N VAL A 285 -20.85 3.62 -8.35
CA VAL A 285 -20.12 2.44 -7.83
C VAL A 285 -20.88 1.15 -8.12
N VAL A 286 -22.23 1.14 -8.03
CA VAL A 286 -23.03 -0.01 -8.40
C VAL A 286 -22.84 -0.34 -9.89
N GLY A 287 -22.79 0.67 -10.76
CA GLY A 287 -22.50 0.50 -12.18
C GLY A 287 -21.14 -0.15 -12.44
N LEU A 288 -20.09 0.36 -11.76
CA LEU A 288 -18.73 -0.20 -11.83
C LEU A 288 -18.69 -1.67 -11.35
N GLY A 289 -19.29 -1.93 -10.18
CA GLY A 289 -19.38 -3.27 -9.60
C GLY A 289 -20.11 -4.24 -10.51
N LYS A 290 -21.21 -3.80 -11.12
CA LYS A 290 -21.97 -4.62 -12.09
C LYS A 290 -21.13 -4.98 -13.30
N LYS A 291 -20.43 -4.03 -13.93
CA LYS A 291 -19.51 -4.29 -15.05
C LYS A 291 -18.49 -5.37 -14.70
N LEU A 292 -17.86 -5.27 -13.52
CA LEU A 292 -16.88 -6.27 -13.06
C LEU A 292 -17.51 -7.65 -12.83
N MET A 293 -18.71 -7.71 -12.27
CA MET A 293 -19.41 -8.98 -12.00
C MET A 293 -19.92 -9.65 -13.29
N ASP A 294 -20.49 -8.90 -14.22
CA ASP A 294 -20.96 -9.42 -15.51
C ASP A 294 -19.83 -10.11 -16.29
N HIS A 295 -18.59 -9.65 -16.12
CA HIS A 295 -17.40 -10.24 -16.74
C HIS A 295 -16.62 -11.19 -15.81
N GLN A 296 -17.18 -11.55 -14.65
CA GLN A 296 -16.58 -12.46 -13.67
C GLN A 296 -15.17 -12.03 -13.20
N ILE A 297 -14.89 -10.71 -13.15
CA ILE A 297 -13.62 -10.13 -12.72
C ILE A 297 -13.72 -9.69 -11.25
N GLY A 298 -14.84 -9.11 -10.86
CA GLY A 298 -15.05 -8.49 -9.57
C GLY A 298 -15.22 -9.47 -8.41
N LYS A 299 -15.00 -8.95 -7.22
CA LYS A 299 -15.44 -9.55 -5.95
C LYS A 299 -16.60 -8.73 -5.39
N SER A 300 -17.29 -9.29 -4.41
CA SER A 300 -18.38 -8.64 -3.69
C SER A 300 -17.98 -7.26 -3.16
N PRO A 301 -18.77 -6.22 -3.41
CA PRO A 301 -18.51 -4.88 -2.87
C PRO A 301 -18.71 -4.85 -1.36
N THR A 302 -18.05 -3.90 -0.71
CA THR A 302 -18.15 -3.65 0.72
C THR A 302 -19.06 -2.45 0.98
N LEU A 303 -20.01 -2.59 1.89
CA LEU A 303 -20.82 -1.49 2.45
C LEU A 303 -20.43 -1.29 3.93
N SER A 304 -19.31 -0.59 4.16
CA SER A 304 -18.72 -0.46 5.48
C SER A 304 -19.32 0.68 6.29
N PHE A 305 -19.89 0.34 7.45
CA PHE A 305 -20.35 1.30 8.45
C PHE A 305 -19.29 1.65 9.50
N GLN A 306 -18.44 0.69 9.85
CA GLN A 306 -17.45 0.74 10.93
C GLN A 306 -18.11 0.80 12.33
N THR A 307 -19.08 1.66 12.53
CA THR A 307 -19.97 1.74 13.70
C THR A 307 -21.29 2.40 13.29
N LEU A 308 -22.35 2.16 14.07
CA LEU A 308 -23.63 2.88 13.99
C LEU A 308 -23.84 3.80 15.21
N ASN A 309 -22.91 3.81 16.17
CA ASN A 309 -22.96 4.69 17.34
C ASN A 309 -22.65 6.15 16.95
N PRO A 310 -23.58 7.11 17.19
CA PRO A 310 -23.36 8.50 16.82
C PRO A 310 -22.13 9.14 17.48
N THR A 311 -21.90 8.84 18.77
CA THR A 311 -20.74 9.36 19.52
C THR A 311 -19.43 8.84 18.95
N ALA A 312 -19.37 7.54 18.63
CA ALA A 312 -18.19 6.96 18.01
C ALA A 312 -17.96 7.54 16.61
N LEU A 313 -19.02 7.73 15.81
CA LEU A 313 -18.92 8.38 14.48
C LEU A 313 -18.35 9.80 14.55
N GLU A 314 -18.81 10.59 15.53
CA GLU A 314 -18.28 11.94 15.77
C GLU A 314 -16.81 11.90 16.17
N ASN A 315 -16.44 11.04 17.11
CA ASN A 315 -15.05 10.90 17.59
C ASN A 315 -14.07 10.45 16.49
N ILE A 316 -14.54 9.64 15.53
CA ILE A 316 -13.71 9.20 14.41
C ILE A 316 -13.85 10.07 13.15
N ASN A 317 -14.55 11.20 13.25
CA ASN A 317 -14.78 12.11 12.11
C ASN A 317 -15.34 11.38 10.87
N ARG A 318 -16.34 10.50 11.06
CA ARG A 318 -16.92 9.70 9.97
C ARG A 318 -18.41 9.98 9.78
N LYS A 319 -18.81 10.15 8.53
CA LYS A 319 -20.21 10.17 8.13
C LYS A 319 -20.56 8.87 7.40
N ASN A 320 -21.59 8.20 7.87
CA ASN A 320 -22.13 7.00 7.22
C ASN A 320 -23.31 7.36 6.30
N MET A 321 -23.64 6.46 5.38
CA MET A 321 -24.95 6.47 4.73
C MET A 321 -26.05 6.21 5.76
N ASN A 322 -27.26 6.65 5.53
CA ASN A 322 -28.40 6.31 6.37
C ASN A 322 -28.92 4.89 6.07
N LEU A 323 -29.64 4.29 7.01
CA LEU A 323 -30.16 2.91 6.89
C LEU A 323 -31.16 2.73 5.75
N GLU A 324 -31.97 3.73 5.45
CA GLU A 324 -32.90 3.66 4.31
C GLU A 324 -32.16 3.50 2.98
N HIS A 325 -31.08 4.27 2.80
CA HIS A 325 -30.24 4.15 1.62
C HIS A 325 -29.49 2.82 1.57
N PHE A 326 -28.99 2.37 2.72
CA PHE A 326 -28.37 1.04 2.85
C PHE A 326 -29.32 -0.09 2.40
N ASN A 327 -30.58 -0.05 2.87
CA ASN A 327 -31.58 -1.05 2.47
C ASN A 327 -31.86 -1.05 0.98
N LYS A 328 -31.92 0.16 0.36
CA LYS A 328 -32.05 0.28 -1.08
C LYS A 328 -30.87 -0.34 -1.84
N LEU A 329 -29.66 -0.11 -1.37
CA LEU A 329 -28.46 -0.70 -1.97
C LEU A 329 -28.42 -2.23 -1.82
N ILE A 330 -28.71 -2.74 -0.62
CA ILE A 330 -28.78 -4.20 -0.39
C ILE A 330 -29.80 -4.84 -1.34
N ALA A 331 -31.00 -4.26 -1.46
CA ALA A 331 -32.03 -4.74 -2.37
C ALA A 331 -31.60 -4.67 -3.85
N LEU A 332 -30.94 -3.59 -4.23
CA LEU A 332 -30.43 -3.39 -5.59
C LEU A 332 -29.37 -4.44 -5.95
N TYR A 333 -28.36 -4.63 -5.09
CA TYR A 333 -27.33 -5.65 -5.29
C TYR A 333 -27.92 -7.06 -5.31
N ALA A 334 -28.86 -7.36 -4.40
CA ALA A 334 -29.55 -8.63 -4.38
C ALA A 334 -30.33 -8.92 -5.68
N SER A 335 -31.00 -7.90 -6.24
CA SER A 335 -31.71 -8.02 -7.55
C SER A 335 -30.78 -8.33 -8.73
N MET A 336 -29.50 -7.99 -8.60
CA MET A 336 -28.45 -8.27 -9.59
C MET A 336 -27.70 -9.60 -9.29
N GLY A 337 -28.09 -10.33 -8.24
CA GLY A 337 -27.37 -11.53 -7.79
C GLY A 337 -25.99 -11.24 -7.17
N ILE A 338 -25.71 -9.99 -6.80
CA ILE A 338 -24.42 -9.56 -6.23
C ILE A 338 -24.50 -9.66 -4.71
N THR A 339 -23.62 -10.44 -4.14
CA THR A 339 -23.44 -10.52 -2.68
C THR A 339 -22.65 -9.33 -2.18
N VAL A 340 -23.09 -8.68 -1.10
CA VAL A 340 -22.34 -7.62 -0.42
C VAL A 340 -21.96 -8.06 0.99
N TYR A 341 -20.89 -7.47 1.53
CA TYR A 341 -20.50 -7.63 2.92
C TYR A 341 -20.34 -6.27 3.57
N SER A 342 -20.42 -6.24 4.89
CA SER A 342 -20.24 -5.03 5.70
C SER A 342 -19.04 -5.20 6.63
N GLU A 343 -18.50 -4.09 7.12
CA GLU A 343 -17.40 -4.07 8.07
C GLU A 343 -17.76 -3.19 9.26
N MET A 344 -17.41 -3.65 10.44
CA MET A 344 -17.53 -2.96 11.72
C MET A 344 -16.17 -2.99 12.41
N ILE A 345 -15.82 -1.95 13.16
CA ILE A 345 -14.59 -1.89 13.95
C ILE A 345 -14.96 -1.95 15.43
N LEU A 346 -14.45 -2.95 16.13
CA LEU A 346 -14.59 -3.08 17.56
C LEU A 346 -13.60 -2.17 18.29
N GLY A 347 -14.07 -1.44 19.32
CA GLY A 347 -13.21 -0.65 20.20
C GLY A 347 -12.93 0.77 19.73
N LEU A 348 -13.76 1.32 18.87
CA LEU A 348 -13.68 2.74 18.49
C LEU A 348 -13.93 3.66 19.68
N PRO A 349 -13.30 4.86 19.75
CA PRO A 349 -13.51 5.83 20.82
C PRO A 349 -14.99 6.17 21.00
N GLY A 350 -15.53 5.96 22.18
CA GLY A 350 -16.95 6.18 22.48
C GLY A 350 -17.88 5.02 22.13
N GLU A 351 -17.36 3.92 21.58
CA GLU A 351 -18.10 2.67 21.39
C GLU A 351 -18.18 1.89 22.71
N THR A 352 -19.32 1.27 22.97
CA THR A 352 -19.51 0.32 24.07
C THR A 352 -19.86 -1.05 23.52
N TYR A 353 -19.76 -2.09 24.35
CA TYR A 353 -20.20 -3.43 23.97
C TYR A 353 -21.66 -3.44 23.52
N GLU A 354 -22.53 -2.75 24.26
CA GLU A 354 -23.95 -2.65 23.98
C GLU A 354 -24.22 -1.94 22.65
N SER A 355 -23.55 -0.80 22.38
CA SER A 355 -23.75 -0.05 21.13
C SER A 355 -23.20 -0.82 19.93
N PHE A 356 -22.07 -1.52 20.09
CA PHE A 356 -21.49 -2.35 19.03
C PHE A 356 -22.40 -3.54 18.68
N THR A 357 -22.90 -4.27 19.69
CA THR A 357 -23.83 -5.38 19.48
C THR A 357 -25.16 -4.93 18.89
N GLN A 358 -25.69 -3.78 19.34
CA GLN A 358 -26.88 -3.17 18.74
C GLN A 358 -26.63 -2.80 17.27
N GLY A 359 -25.45 -2.29 16.93
CA GLY A 359 -25.04 -2.01 15.55
C GLY A 359 -25.08 -3.26 14.68
N LEU A 360 -24.53 -4.37 15.15
CA LEU A 360 -24.59 -5.66 14.44
C LEU A 360 -26.04 -6.12 14.22
N CYS A 361 -26.87 -6.09 15.27
CA CYS A 361 -28.30 -6.43 15.16
C CYS A 361 -28.99 -5.54 14.13
N THR A 362 -28.74 -4.24 14.18
CA THR A 362 -29.33 -3.29 13.22
C THR A 362 -28.95 -3.62 11.77
N LEU A 363 -27.71 -3.97 11.49
CA LEU A 363 -27.31 -4.37 10.13
C LEU A 363 -28.02 -5.66 9.68
N LEU A 364 -28.15 -6.65 10.56
CA LEU A 364 -28.87 -7.90 10.27
C LEU A 364 -30.35 -7.65 10.00
N GLU A 365 -31.02 -6.85 10.84
CA GLU A 365 -32.42 -6.47 10.68
C GLU A 365 -32.68 -5.68 9.39
N ASN A 366 -31.64 -4.98 8.87
CA ASN A 366 -31.70 -4.21 7.63
C ASN A 366 -31.14 -4.97 6.42
N GLY A 367 -31.09 -6.29 6.46
CA GLY A 367 -30.87 -7.15 5.31
C GLY A 367 -29.43 -7.60 5.07
N GLN A 368 -28.47 -7.28 5.96
CA GLN A 368 -27.12 -7.78 5.86
C GLN A 368 -27.03 -9.23 6.38
N HIS A 369 -27.39 -10.18 5.51
CA HIS A 369 -27.50 -11.59 5.88
C HIS A 369 -26.31 -12.45 5.40
N LYS A 370 -25.25 -11.85 4.83
CA LYS A 370 -24.14 -12.61 4.26
C LYS A 370 -22.91 -12.60 5.17
N SER A 371 -22.18 -11.51 5.18
CA SER A 371 -20.96 -11.42 5.97
C SER A 371 -20.80 -10.03 6.58
N ILE A 372 -20.44 -10.00 7.85
CA ILE A 372 -19.98 -8.80 8.56
C ILE A 372 -18.58 -9.11 9.06
N GLY A 373 -17.58 -8.37 8.57
CA GLY A 373 -16.22 -8.41 9.12
C GLY A 373 -16.13 -7.53 10.37
N VAL A 374 -15.36 -7.98 11.35
CA VAL A 374 -15.06 -7.26 12.59
C VAL A 374 -13.55 -7.19 12.78
#